data_ab324fd0e03369d164435262fda44825
#
_entry.id   ab324fd0e03369d164435262fda44825
#
_cell.length_a   1.000
_cell.length_b   1.000
_cell.length_c   1.000
_cell.angle_alpha   90.00
_cell.angle_beta   90.00
_cell.angle_gamma   90.00
#
_symmetry.space_group_name_H-M   'P 1'
#
loop_
_entity.id
_entity.type
_entity.pdbx_description
1 polymer ?
#
loop_
_entity_poly.entity_id
_entity_poly.type
_entity_poly.pdbx_seq_one_letter_code
_entity_poly.pdbx_strand_id
1 'polypeptide(L)'
;MYTGRTLFSQVMDFVPWTSFHRIVAKYRGDIGVRTLRCTEHFRIMAFAQITYRESLRDIEACLGAQPAKLCSMGLRDPVARSTLADANELRDWRLWSDLAAVLIKRARKLYLKDDFGLDLANTVYALDSTTIDLCLSPVSVGRFSFHQSRGQNAHIA
;
A
#
# COMPACT_ATOMS: atom_id res chain seq x y z
N MET A 1 18.73 15.67 -23.14
CA MET A 1 17.82 14.53 -23.33
C MET A 1 16.66 14.72 -22.38
N TYR A 2 15.47 15.05 -22.90
CA TYR A 2 14.27 15.24 -22.06
C TYR A 2 13.85 13.86 -21.54
N THR A 3 14.20 13.53 -20.32
CA THR A 3 13.61 12.40 -19.61
C THR A 3 12.25 12.85 -19.12
N GLY A 4 11.20 12.56 -19.90
CA GLY A 4 9.82 12.81 -19.50
C GLY A 4 9.53 12.12 -18.17
N ARG A 5 8.56 12.67 -17.41
CA ARG A 5 8.10 12.03 -16.15
C ARG A 5 7.65 10.61 -16.44
N THR A 6 8.11 9.65 -15.64
CA THR A 6 7.68 8.26 -15.78
C THR A 6 6.18 8.13 -15.45
N LEU A 7 5.50 7.15 -16.03
CA LEU A 7 4.09 6.85 -15.70
C LEU A 7 3.94 6.62 -14.20
N PHE A 8 4.87 5.90 -13.58
CA PHE A 8 4.89 5.68 -12.15
C PHE A 8 4.90 7.00 -11.35
N SER A 9 5.74 7.96 -11.76
CA SER A 9 5.77 9.28 -11.11
C SER A 9 4.43 10.00 -11.20
N GLN A 10 3.72 9.87 -12.33
CA GLN A 10 2.38 10.47 -12.51
C GLN A 10 1.34 9.79 -11.63
N VAL A 11 1.39 8.46 -11.50
CA VAL A 11 0.51 7.70 -10.58
C VAL A 11 0.76 8.12 -9.14
N MET A 12 2.01 8.36 -8.74
CA MET A 12 2.34 8.81 -7.39
C MET A 12 1.81 10.22 -7.06
N ASP A 13 1.45 11.05 -8.04
CA ASP A 13 0.81 12.36 -7.79
C ASP A 13 -0.61 12.22 -7.21
N PHE A 14 -1.27 11.08 -7.42
CA PHE A 14 -2.58 10.82 -6.81
C PHE A 14 -2.49 10.51 -5.31
N VAL A 15 -1.30 10.22 -4.79
CA VAL A 15 -1.13 9.93 -3.36
C VAL A 15 -1.23 11.23 -2.56
N PRO A 16 -2.06 11.28 -1.50
CA PRO A 16 -2.22 12.47 -0.67
C PRO A 16 -1.04 12.59 0.32
N TRP A 17 0.13 13.00 -0.16
CA TRP A 17 1.40 13.03 0.57
C TRP A 17 1.31 13.78 1.91
N THR A 18 0.57 14.90 1.96
CA THR A 18 0.37 15.64 3.22
C THR A 18 -0.33 14.80 4.29
N SER A 19 -1.36 14.04 3.89
CA SER A 19 -2.04 13.11 4.79
C SER A 19 -1.14 11.96 5.18
N PHE A 20 -0.36 11.44 4.22
CA PHE A 20 0.59 10.36 4.48
C PHE A 20 1.66 10.78 5.50
N HIS A 21 2.27 11.95 5.34
CA HIS A 21 3.26 12.46 6.30
C HIS A 21 2.67 12.62 7.72
N ARG A 22 1.41 13.06 7.83
CA ARG A 22 0.69 13.14 9.10
C ARG A 22 0.51 11.77 9.75
N ILE A 23 0.15 10.75 8.95
CA ILE A 23 0.01 9.37 9.41
C ILE A 23 1.36 8.82 9.86
N VAL A 24 2.43 9.02 9.07
CA VAL A 24 3.79 8.61 9.44
C VAL A 24 4.22 9.24 10.76
N ALA A 25 3.95 10.52 10.96
CA ALA A 25 4.24 11.21 12.22
C ALA A 25 3.42 10.66 13.39
N LYS A 26 2.12 10.40 13.20
CA LYS A 26 1.21 9.81 14.20
C LYS A 26 1.73 8.48 14.74
N TYR A 27 2.20 7.60 13.86
CA TYR A 27 2.72 6.28 14.23
C TYR A 27 4.23 6.24 14.41
N ARG A 28 4.90 7.41 14.37
CA ARG A 28 6.34 7.51 14.54
C ARG A 28 7.14 6.63 13.56
N GLY A 29 6.61 6.42 12.35
CA GLY A 29 7.10 5.44 11.39
C GLY A 29 8.53 5.66 10.86
N ASP A 30 9.03 6.90 10.92
CA ASP A 30 10.37 7.26 10.49
C ASP A 30 11.35 7.54 11.66
N ILE A 31 10.93 7.31 12.91
CA ILE A 31 11.82 7.52 14.06
C ILE A 31 12.91 6.45 14.08
N GLY A 32 14.16 6.88 14.12
CA GLY A 32 15.33 5.99 14.08
C GLY A 32 15.65 5.42 12.70
N VAL A 33 14.85 5.73 11.68
CA VAL A 33 15.07 5.23 10.31
C VAL A 33 16.14 6.07 9.62
N ARG A 34 17.25 5.42 9.18
CA ARG A 34 18.37 6.07 8.50
C ARG A 34 18.31 5.99 7.00
N THR A 35 17.95 4.82 6.46
CA THR A 35 18.11 4.49 5.03
C THR A 35 16.80 4.51 4.26
N LEU A 36 15.75 3.83 4.72
CA LEU A 36 14.51 3.64 3.99
C LEU A 36 13.34 4.29 4.75
N ARG A 37 12.94 5.50 4.38
CA ARG A 37 11.79 6.19 4.97
C ARG A 37 10.47 5.56 4.54
N CYS A 38 9.41 5.78 5.30
CA CYS A 38 8.07 5.28 4.97
C CYS A 38 7.59 5.70 3.58
N THR A 39 7.92 6.91 3.13
CA THR A 39 7.57 7.39 1.79
C THR A 39 8.28 6.63 0.68
N GLU A 40 9.56 6.32 0.87
CA GLU A 40 10.34 5.52 -0.10
C GLU A 40 9.87 4.07 -0.08
N HIS A 41 9.64 3.51 1.10
CA HIS A 41 9.08 2.16 1.26
C HIS A 41 7.74 2.02 0.54
N PHE A 42 6.80 2.95 0.75
CA PHE A 42 5.54 2.97 0.03
C PHE A 42 5.73 2.99 -1.49
N ARG A 43 6.60 3.86 -2.00
CA ARG A 43 6.88 3.95 -3.45
C ARG A 43 7.44 2.65 -4.01
N ILE A 44 8.36 2.01 -3.30
CA ILE A 44 8.94 0.73 -3.72
C ILE A 44 7.88 -0.36 -3.75
N MET A 45 7.06 -0.48 -2.71
CA MET A 45 5.99 -1.49 -2.66
C MET A 45 4.91 -1.21 -3.70
N ALA A 46 4.53 0.06 -3.93
CA ALA A 46 3.62 0.44 -5.00
C ALA A 46 4.19 0.12 -6.40
N PHE A 47 5.48 0.40 -6.61
CA PHE A 47 6.16 0.02 -7.84
C PHE A 47 6.14 -1.49 -8.05
N ALA A 48 6.44 -2.26 -7.01
CA ALA A 48 6.42 -3.72 -7.06
C ALA A 48 5.04 -4.25 -7.45
N GLN A 49 3.99 -3.72 -6.83
CA GLN A 49 2.61 -4.11 -7.10
C GLN A 49 2.18 -3.77 -8.54
N ILE A 50 2.47 -2.56 -9.00
CA ILE A 50 2.10 -2.10 -10.36
C ILE A 50 2.88 -2.86 -11.45
N THR A 51 4.10 -3.28 -11.16
CA THR A 51 4.96 -4.00 -12.11
C THR A 51 4.97 -5.52 -11.90
N TYR A 52 4.06 -6.05 -11.07
CA TYR A 52 3.91 -7.48 -10.81
C TYR A 52 5.20 -8.17 -10.35
N ARG A 53 5.91 -7.57 -9.37
CA ARG A 53 7.08 -8.18 -8.76
C ARG A 53 6.67 -9.17 -7.68
N GLU A 54 7.14 -10.40 -7.78
CA GLU A 54 6.72 -11.49 -6.91
C GLU A 54 7.56 -11.64 -5.64
N SER A 55 8.77 -11.09 -5.63
CA SER A 55 9.68 -11.23 -4.51
C SER A 55 10.51 -9.99 -4.21
N LEU A 56 10.97 -9.84 -2.96
CA LEU A 56 11.88 -8.75 -2.58
C LEU A 56 13.21 -8.81 -3.36
N ARG A 57 13.65 -9.99 -3.78
CA ARG A 57 14.85 -10.17 -4.62
C ARG A 57 14.62 -9.61 -6.02
N ASP A 58 13.45 -9.84 -6.59
CA ASP A 58 13.08 -9.30 -7.90
C ASP A 58 12.95 -7.76 -7.85
N ILE A 59 12.38 -7.23 -6.77
CA ILE A 59 12.32 -5.78 -6.52
C ILE A 59 13.72 -5.18 -6.48
N GLU A 60 14.63 -5.74 -5.68
CA GLU A 60 16.02 -5.29 -5.56
C GLU A 60 16.72 -5.31 -6.91
N ALA A 61 16.63 -6.43 -7.65
CA ALA A 61 17.25 -6.58 -8.97
C ALA A 61 16.70 -5.56 -9.98
N CYS A 62 15.39 -5.35 -9.99
CA CYS A 62 14.75 -4.43 -10.91
C CYS A 62 15.12 -2.96 -10.63
N LEU A 63 15.15 -2.55 -9.36
CA LEU A 63 15.57 -1.21 -8.97
C LEU A 63 17.07 -0.99 -9.23
N GLY A 64 17.90 -2.00 -8.97
CA GLY A 64 19.34 -1.96 -9.23
C GLY A 64 19.71 -1.89 -10.71
N ALA A 65 18.88 -2.44 -11.59
CA ALA A 65 19.11 -2.43 -13.04
C ALA A 65 18.99 -1.04 -13.68
N GLN A 66 18.29 -0.09 -13.04
CA GLN A 66 18.02 1.23 -13.62
C GLN A 66 18.24 2.39 -12.61
N PRO A 67 19.45 2.58 -12.10
CA PRO A 67 19.72 3.59 -11.07
C PRO A 67 19.40 5.02 -11.54
N ALA A 68 19.56 5.32 -12.82
CA ALA A 68 19.22 6.62 -13.38
C ALA A 68 17.72 6.98 -13.29
N LYS A 69 16.84 6.00 -13.16
CA LYS A 69 15.39 6.22 -13.03
C LYS A 69 14.91 6.36 -11.59
N LEU A 70 15.72 5.97 -10.61
CA LEU A 70 15.34 6.02 -9.19
C LEU A 70 14.93 7.43 -8.76
N CYS A 71 15.69 8.43 -9.14
CA CYS A 71 15.39 9.82 -8.83
C CYS A 71 14.00 10.24 -9.37
N SER A 72 13.65 9.84 -10.60
CA SER A 72 12.33 10.12 -11.19
C SER A 72 11.18 9.39 -10.47
N MET A 73 11.47 8.30 -9.78
CA MET A 73 10.55 7.57 -8.94
C MET A 73 10.45 8.16 -7.52
N GLY A 74 11.30 9.14 -7.20
CA GLY A 74 11.42 9.74 -5.87
C GLY A 74 12.14 8.85 -4.86
N LEU A 75 13.05 8.01 -5.36
CA LEU A 75 13.97 7.18 -4.58
C LEU A 75 15.37 7.78 -4.67
N ARG A 76 16.13 7.75 -3.56
CA ARG A 76 17.49 8.29 -3.52
C ARG A 76 18.50 7.28 -4.06
N ASP A 77 18.42 6.06 -3.56
CA ASP A 77 19.38 4.99 -3.81
C ASP A 77 18.68 3.64 -4.02
N PRO A 78 19.34 2.65 -4.64
CA PRO A 78 18.88 1.27 -4.65
C PRO A 78 18.76 0.75 -3.22
N VAL A 79 17.75 -0.06 -2.96
CA VAL A 79 17.46 -0.58 -1.62
C VAL A 79 17.69 -2.08 -1.60
N ALA A 80 18.47 -2.56 -0.63
CA ALA A 80 18.72 -3.96 -0.42
C ALA A 80 17.44 -4.69 0.06
N ARG A 81 17.28 -5.94 -0.36
CA ARG A 81 16.15 -6.79 0.04
C ARG A 81 16.02 -6.96 1.56
N SER A 82 17.15 -7.02 2.28
CA SER A 82 17.15 -7.11 3.74
C SER A 82 16.53 -5.87 4.37
N THR A 83 16.88 -4.68 3.88
CA THR A 83 16.29 -3.41 4.33
C THR A 83 14.78 -3.34 4.05
N LEU A 84 14.33 -3.90 2.92
CA LEU A 84 12.90 -4.00 2.61
C LEU A 84 12.18 -4.98 3.53
N ALA A 85 12.81 -6.15 3.82
CA ALA A 85 12.28 -7.14 4.74
C ALA A 85 12.12 -6.56 6.14
N ASP A 86 13.17 -5.94 6.68
CA ASP A 86 13.14 -5.28 7.99
C ASP A 86 12.06 -4.19 8.04
N ALA A 87 11.93 -3.41 6.97
CA ALA A 87 10.90 -2.37 6.90
C ALA A 87 9.48 -2.95 6.88
N ASN A 88 9.25 -4.08 6.22
CA ASN A 88 7.97 -4.77 6.22
C ASN A 88 7.62 -5.36 7.59
N GLU A 89 8.61 -5.88 8.31
CA GLU A 89 8.42 -6.52 9.60
C GLU A 89 8.25 -5.50 10.75
N LEU A 90 9.11 -4.48 10.78
CA LEU A 90 9.21 -3.58 11.93
C LEU A 90 8.21 -2.42 11.91
N ARG A 91 7.66 -2.06 10.75
CA ARG A 91 6.76 -0.91 10.66
C ARG A 91 5.37 -1.25 11.14
N ASP A 92 4.79 -0.31 11.87
CA ASP A 92 3.43 -0.41 12.37
C ASP A 92 2.42 -0.53 11.20
N TRP A 93 1.71 -1.64 11.13
CA TRP A 93 0.72 -1.93 10.10
C TRP A 93 -0.41 -0.89 10.05
N ARG A 94 -0.74 -0.25 11.19
CA ARG A 94 -1.79 0.77 11.28
C ARG A 94 -1.51 1.98 10.39
N LEU A 95 -0.23 2.27 10.14
CA LEU A 95 0.18 3.31 9.19
C LEU A 95 -0.40 3.04 7.80
N TRP A 96 -0.27 1.81 7.33
CA TRP A 96 -0.75 1.39 6.02
C TRP A 96 -2.27 1.30 5.97
N SER A 97 -2.90 0.85 7.04
CA SER A 97 -4.36 0.80 7.18
C SER A 97 -4.99 2.20 7.10
N ASP A 98 -4.45 3.17 7.86
CA ASP A 98 -4.93 4.55 7.82
C ASP A 98 -4.72 5.18 6.43
N LEU A 99 -3.58 4.91 5.78
CA LEU A 99 -3.31 5.37 4.42
C LEU A 99 -4.32 4.78 3.43
N ALA A 100 -4.57 3.48 3.50
CA ALA A 100 -5.55 2.81 2.65
C ALA A 100 -6.95 3.42 2.82
N ALA A 101 -7.38 3.69 4.05
CA ALA A 101 -8.66 4.35 4.32
C ALA A 101 -8.76 5.74 3.66
N VAL A 102 -7.68 6.51 3.69
CA VAL A 102 -7.62 7.84 3.01
C VAL A 102 -7.70 7.69 1.50
N LEU A 103 -6.98 6.72 0.92
CA LEU A 103 -6.98 6.46 -0.52
C LEU A 103 -8.36 5.98 -0.99
N ILE A 104 -9.00 5.04 -0.27
CA ILE A 104 -10.34 4.55 -0.55
C ILE A 104 -11.36 5.70 -0.52
N LYS A 105 -11.30 6.56 0.51
CA LYS A 105 -12.19 7.74 0.60
C LYS A 105 -12.01 8.67 -0.60
N ARG A 106 -10.78 8.84 -1.08
CA ARG A 106 -10.48 9.65 -2.25
C ARG A 106 -11.00 8.99 -3.53
N ALA A 107 -10.74 7.70 -3.72
CA ALA A 107 -11.21 6.92 -4.85
C ALA A 107 -12.74 6.95 -4.96
N ARG A 108 -13.45 6.70 -3.85
CA ARG A 108 -14.93 6.77 -3.82
C ARG A 108 -15.48 8.09 -4.32
N LYS A 109 -14.81 9.23 -4.04
CA LYS A 109 -15.25 10.53 -4.55
C LYS A 109 -15.08 10.66 -6.06
N LEU A 110 -14.05 10.05 -6.64
CA LEU A 110 -13.81 10.08 -8.08
C LEU A 110 -14.86 9.25 -8.83
N TYR A 111 -15.25 8.11 -8.27
CA TYR A 111 -16.21 7.19 -8.90
C TYR A 111 -17.68 7.44 -8.51
N LEU A 112 -17.96 8.47 -7.72
CA LEU A 112 -19.33 8.73 -7.19
C LEU A 112 -20.35 9.03 -8.30
N LYS A 113 -19.88 9.48 -9.47
CA LYS A 113 -20.70 9.85 -10.63
C LYS A 113 -20.61 8.84 -11.78
N ASP A 114 -19.78 7.81 -11.63
CA ASP A 114 -19.65 6.79 -12.65
C ASP A 114 -20.85 5.84 -12.55
N ASP A 115 -21.63 5.82 -13.63
CA ASP A 115 -22.68 4.83 -13.79
C ASP A 115 -22.04 3.48 -14.18
N PHE A 116 -22.08 2.53 -13.26
CA PHE A 116 -21.57 1.19 -13.51
C PHE A 116 -22.46 0.36 -14.44
N GLY A 117 -23.54 0.96 -14.98
CA GLY A 117 -24.48 0.24 -15.84
C GLY A 117 -25.22 -0.91 -15.16
N LEU A 118 -25.16 -0.96 -13.83
CA LEU A 118 -25.80 -1.98 -13.02
C LEU A 118 -26.84 -1.31 -12.13
N ASP A 119 -28.11 -1.55 -12.43
CA ASP A 119 -29.23 -1.12 -11.57
C ASP A 119 -29.33 -2.08 -10.37
N LEU A 120 -28.54 -1.80 -9.33
CA LEU A 120 -28.50 -2.61 -8.12
C LEU A 120 -29.23 -1.87 -7.00
N ALA A 121 -30.43 -2.32 -6.70
CA ALA A 121 -31.25 -1.79 -5.61
C ALA A 121 -30.64 -2.05 -4.21
N ASN A 122 -29.67 -2.96 -4.10
CA ASN A 122 -29.06 -3.38 -2.86
C ASN A 122 -27.56 -3.10 -2.79
N THR A 123 -27.04 -2.96 -1.57
CA THR A 123 -25.60 -2.84 -1.33
C THR A 123 -24.86 -4.10 -1.79
N VAL A 124 -23.92 -3.93 -2.71
CA VAL A 124 -23.07 -5.03 -3.22
C VAL A 124 -21.75 -5.05 -2.47
N TYR A 125 -21.36 -6.22 -2.00
CA TYR A 125 -20.08 -6.49 -1.39
C TYR A 125 -19.23 -7.32 -2.34
N ALA A 126 -18.04 -6.83 -2.69
CA ALA A 126 -17.04 -7.64 -3.37
C ALA A 126 -16.26 -8.44 -2.32
N LEU A 127 -16.31 -9.77 -2.40
CA LEU A 127 -15.48 -10.67 -1.63
C LEU A 127 -14.32 -11.12 -2.51
N ASP A 128 -13.11 -10.72 -2.13
CA ASP A 128 -11.88 -11.26 -2.68
C ASP A 128 -11.32 -12.31 -1.71
N SER A 129 -11.12 -13.53 -2.21
CA SER A 129 -10.48 -14.60 -1.45
C SER A 129 -9.03 -14.73 -1.94
N THR A 130 -8.10 -14.12 -1.22
CA THR A 130 -6.67 -14.33 -1.47
C THR A 130 -6.22 -15.56 -0.71
N THR A 131 -5.76 -16.59 -1.41
CA THR A 131 -5.09 -17.74 -0.78
C THR A 131 -3.68 -17.31 -0.39
N ILE A 132 -3.41 -17.27 0.91
CA ILE A 132 -2.07 -17.02 1.43
C ILE A 132 -1.47 -18.37 1.78
N ASP A 133 -0.47 -18.80 1.01
CA ASP A 133 0.34 -19.97 1.36
C ASP A 133 1.22 -19.62 2.56
N LEU A 134 0.81 -20.11 3.74
CA LEU A 134 1.62 -20.01 4.94
C LEU A 134 2.78 -21.00 4.82
N CYS A 135 3.99 -20.50 4.58
CA CYS A 135 5.18 -21.27 4.85
C CYS A 135 5.13 -21.75 6.30
N LEU A 136 5.28 -23.06 6.51
CA LEU A 136 5.19 -23.75 7.81
C LEU A 136 6.32 -23.38 8.80
N SER A 137 6.92 -22.21 8.68
CA SER A 137 7.80 -21.67 9.71
C SER A 137 6.90 -20.99 10.77
N PRO A 138 7.01 -21.33 12.07
CA PRO A 138 6.14 -20.76 13.09
C PRO A 138 6.50 -19.31 13.37
N VAL A 139 6.08 -18.42 12.49
CA VAL A 139 5.98 -17.00 12.81
C VAL A 139 4.71 -16.87 13.66
N SER A 140 4.83 -16.38 14.88
CA SER A 140 3.70 -16.10 15.73
C SER A 140 2.82 -15.03 15.05
N VAL A 141 1.85 -15.49 14.28
CA VAL A 141 0.85 -14.63 13.66
C VAL A 141 0.00 -14.06 14.78
N GLY A 142 0.18 -12.77 15.07
CA GLY A 142 -0.72 -12.04 15.95
C GLY A 142 -2.16 -12.27 15.49
N ARG A 143 -3.03 -12.68 16.42
CA ARG A 143 -4.45 -12.96 16.14
C ARG A 143 -5.09 -11.74 15.49
N PHE A 144 -5.41 -11.83 14.21
CA PHE A 144 -6.32 -10.93 13.57
C PHE A 144 -7.75 -11.24 14.07
N SER A 145 -8.25 -10.42 14.96
CA SER A 145 -9.64 -10.48 15.39
C SER A 145 -10.48 -9.68 14.41
N PHE A 146 -11.19 -10.37 13.51
CA PHE A 146 -12.26 -9.76 12.74
C PHE A 146 -13.41 -9.41 13.69
N HIS A 147 -13.63 -8.15 13.94
CA HIS A 147 -14.82 -7.69 14.63
C HIS A 147 -16.00 -7.78 13.67
N GLN A 148 -16.72 -8.89 13.75
CA GLN A 148 -17.99 -9.07 13.08
C GLN A 148 -19.04 -8.24 13.84
N SER A 149 -19.39 -7.06 13.30
CA SER A 149 -20.50 -6.28 13.79
C SER A 149 -21.80 -7.07 13.54
N ARG A 150 -22.35 -7.65 14.61
CA ARG A 150 -23.70 -8.23 14.61
C ARG A 150 -24.71 -7.13 14.25
N GLY A 151 -25.28 -7.24 13.06
CA GLY A 151 -26.50 -6.52 12.71
C GLY A 151 -27.63 -6.95 13.62
N GLN A 152 -28.21 -6.01 14.34
CA GLN A 152 -29.43 -6.22 15.13
C GLN A 152 -30.58 -6.45 14.16
N ASN A 153 -31.20 -7.63 14.26
CA ASN A 153 -32.47 -7.91 13.64
C ASN A 153 -33.54 -7.02 14.30
N ALA A 154 -34.07 -6.07 13.54
CA ALA A 154 -35.30 -5.40 13.88
C ALA A 154 -36.47 -6.33 13.48
N HIS A 155 -37.13 -6.92 14.46
CA HIS A 155 -38.44 -7.50 14.29
C HIS A 155 -39.42 -6.37 13.95
N ILE A 156 -40.08 -6.51 12.82
CA ILE A 156 -41.33 -5.76 12.54
C ILE A 156 -42.47 -6.74 12.76
N ALA A 157 -43.32 -6.37 13.70
CA ALA A 157 -44.66 -6.93 13.91
C ALA A 157 -45.63 -6.38 12.85
#